data_cfbfb95b34aad8c3b2cbef0d5abaeb7f
#
_entry.id   cfbfb95b34aad8c3b2cbef0d5abaeb7f
#
_cell.length_a   1.000
_cell.length_b   1.000
_cell.length_c   1.000
_cell.angle_alpha   90.00
_cell.angle_beta   90.00
_cell.angle_gamma   90.00
#
_symmetry.space_group_name_H-M   'P 1'
#
loop_
_entity.id
_entity.type
_entity.pdbx_description
1 polymer ?
#
loop_
_entity_poly.entity_id
_entity_poly.type
_entity_poly.pdbx_seq_one_letter_code
_entity_poly.pdbx_strand_id
1 'polypeptide(L)'
;MAAPRRSWLVFGFSTEEAAGEPGPGPGPRRLEPGPGGLRRVWPAWSYVVVETGAGLELRSAGLRRRLRGWAEALPSETHLVLRGTAGARAWPRAVALGAAPLGPPAWSRALPPGPRRPPPLPLLPGGFARPQPPFFSPLPRGVRARRLVLGHEHVLALGARGEVYAWGGGRHGQLGHGTLESELQPRLVEALAGVAMRAVAAGGWHSASVSEAGDLYMWGWNESGQLALPSKALAEERAQDEDTGAGEAEVTPCRELPAAEDATFVSIQAFPALLDLPQEREVSGVSCGSRHTAIVTRGGELYTWGWGKYGQLGHGDNGSCDRPCQVRYLEAEGLRAEEVVCGPWTTYVCVLEL
;
A
#
# COMPACT_ATOMS: atom_id res chain seq x y z
N MET A 1 20.84 9.55 25.94
CA MET A 1 19.97 10.04 24.86
C MET A 1 18.62 9.34 24.98
N ALA A 2 17.50 10.05 24.92
CA ALA A 2 16.18 9.44 24.90
C ALA A 2 16.04 8.58 23.62
N ALA A 3 15.32 7.46 23.71
CA ALA A 3 15.04 6.65 22.51
C ALA A 3 14.25 7.51 21.49
N PRO A 4 14.53 7.41 20.18
CA PRO A 4 13.83 8.18 19.17
C PRO A 4 12.33 7.90 19.26
N ARG A 5 11.53 8.97 19.19
CA ARG A 5 10.08 8.87 19.32
C ARG A 5 9.47 8.44 17.99
N ARG A 6 8.69 7.37 18.04
CA ARG A 6 7.98 6.82 16.90
C ARG A 6 6.59 7.44 16.78
N SER A 7 6.23 7.94 15.60
CA SER A 7 4.90 8.46 15.33
C SER A 7 4.43 8.09 13.92
N TRP A 8 3.12 8.21 13.67
CA TRP A 8 2.53 7.95 12.37
C TRP A 8 1.93 9.21 11.78
N LEU A 9 2.28 9.47 10.53
CA LEU A 9 1.69 10.53 9.70
C LEU A 9 0.76 9.91 8.66
N VAL A 10 -0.27 10.64 8.26
CA VAL A 10 -1.15 10.28 7.15
C VAL A 10 -1.27 11.44 6.17
N PHE A 11 -1.13 11.12 4.89
CA PHE A 11 -1.38 12.00 3.76
C PHE A 11 -2.61 11.52 3.00
N GLY A 12 -3.40 12.44 2.45
CA GLY A 12 -4.57 12.13 1.66
C GLY A 12 -5.87 12.12 2.44
N PHE A 13 -6.84 11.40 1.93
CA PHE A 13 -8.21 11.35 2.45
C PHE A 13 -8.26 10.86 3.91
N SER A 14 -9.01 11.55 4.76
CA SER A 14 -9.18 11.13 6.15
C SER A 14 -10.38 10.22 6.33
N THR A 15 -10.13 9.06 6.87
CA THR A 15 -11.19 8.11 7.29
C THR A 15 -11.73 8.42 8.69
N GLU A 16 -11.07 9.30 9.44
CA GLU A 16 -11.44 9.67 10.83
C GLU A 16 -12.27 10.95 10.91
N GLU A 17 -12.33 11.74 9.83
CA GLU A 17 -13.11 12.98 9.76
C GLU A 17 -14.55 12.71 9.32
N ALA A 18 -15.49 13.44 9.92
CA ALA A 18 -16.89 13.36 9.52
C ALA A 18 -17.07 13.92 8.10
N ALA A 19 -17.91 13.28 7.30
CA ALA A 19 -18.25 13.76 5.97
C ALA A 19 -18.85 15.17 6.06
N GLY A 20 -18.16 16.18 5.51
CA GLY A 20 -18.64 17.57 5.47
C GLY A 20 -17.76 18.59 6.20
N GLU A 21 -16.78 18.18 6.99
CA GLU A 21 -15.78 19.13 7.47
C GLU A 21 -14.70 19.32 6.39
N PRO A 22 -14.35 20.59 6.04
CA PRO A 22 -13.20 20.82 5.18
C PRO A 22 -11.97 20.33 5.94
N GLY A 23 -11.36 19.25 5.42
CA GLY A 23 -10.11 18.74 5.97
C GLY A 23 -9.06 19.85 6.00
N PRO A 24 -8.14 19.83 6.96
CA PRO A 24 -6.96 20.67 6.89
C PRO A 24 -6.30 20.45 5.53
N GLY A 25 -5.78 21.49 4.91
CA GLY A 25 -5.21 21.46 3.56
C GLY A 25 -4.29 20.27 3.26
N PRO A 26 -3.60 20.21 2.14
CA PRO A 26 -2.90 19.03 1.63
C PRO A 26 -1.70 18.54 2.49
N GLY A 27 -1.52 19.08 3.69
CA GLY A 27 -0.46 18.72 4.63
C GLY A 27 -0.70 17.37 5.35
N PRO A 28 0.37 16.80 5.94
CA PRO A 28 0.26 15.56 6.71
C PRO A 28 -0.46 15.80 8.04
N ARG A 29 -1.15 14.77 8.49
CA ARG A 29 -1.77 14.73 9.81
C ARG A 29 -1.10 13.68 10.67
N ARG A 30 -0.90 13.96 11.95
CA ARG A 30 -0.45 12.96 12.91
C ARG A 30 -1.64 12.11 13.34
N LEU A 31 -1.48 10.79 13.26
CA LEU A 31 -2.44 9.88 13.87
C LEU A 31 -2.31 9.94 15.39
N GLU A 32 -3.45 9.97 16.07
CA GLU A 32 -3.47 9.87 17.52
C GLU A 32 -2.83 8.55 17.99
N PRO A 33 -1.82 8.59 18.85
CA PRO A 33 -1.05 7.41 19.20
C PRO A 33 -1.85 6.36 19.96
N GLY A 34 -2.90 6.74 20.67
CA GLY A 34 -3.61 5.84 21.56
C GLY A 34 -2.75 5.35 22.74
N PRO A 35 -3.30 4.52 23.64
CA PRO A 35 -2.56 4.00 24.78
C PRO A 35 -1.38 3.11 24.36
N GLY A 36 -0.16 3.48 24.77
CA GLY A 36 1.05 2.73 24.49
C GLY A 36 1.62 2.88 23.07
N GLY A 37 1.20 3.94 22.35
CA GLY A 37 1.68 4.25 21.00
C GLY A 37 1.08 3.39 19.90
N LEU A 38 1.21 3.84 18.65
CA LEU A 38 0.81 3.10 17.45
C LEU A 38 1.98 2.24 16.96
N ARG A 39 1.68 0.98 16.62
CA ARG A 39 2.66 0.00 16.14
C ARG A 39 2.50 -0.34 14.68
N ARG A 40 1.24 -0.54 14.22
CA ARG A 40 0.90 -0.89 12.83
C ARG A 40 -0.41 -0.25 12.43
N VAL A 41 -0.59 -0.10 11.13
CA VAL A 41 -1.84 0.37 10.50
C VAL A 41 -2.27 -0.59 9.40
N TRP A 42 -3.57 -0.81 9.26
CA TRP A 42 -4.19 -1.56 8.17
C TRP A 42 -5.33 -0.72 7.61
N PRO A 43 -5.08 0.03 6.55
CA PRO A 43 -6.08 0.92 5.98
C PRO A 43 -7.06 0.19 5.08
N ALA A 44 -8.33 0.61 5.14
CA ALA A 44 -9.33 0.46 4.10
C ALA A 44 -9.71 1.86 3.57
N TRP A 45 -10.67 1.95 2.68
CA TRP A 45 -11.09 3.25 2.18
C TRP A 45 -11.86 4.06 3.24
N SER A 46 -12.82 3.44 3.93
CA SER A 46 -13.75 4.11 4.84
C SER A 46 -13.40 3.98 6.33
N TYR A 47 -12.32 3.26 6.65
CA TYR A 47 -11.86 3.05 8.02
C TYR A 47 -10.41 2.57 8.05
N VAL A 48 -9.81 2.62 9.21
CA VAL A 48 -8.47 2.06 9.46
C VAL A 48 -8.53 1.17 10.71
N VAL A 49 -7.79 0.07 10.68
CA VAL A 49 -7.50 -0.70 11.89
C VAL A 49 -6.08 -0.39 12.30
N VAL A 50 -5.88 -0.09 13.57
CA VAL A 50 -4.57 0.23 14.13
C VAL A 50 -4.21 -0.72 15.26
N GLU A 51 -2.94 -1.05 15.39
CA GLU A 51 -2.40 -1.73 16.55
C GLU A 51 -1.80 -0.70 17.51
N THR A 52 -2.29 -0.69 18.74
CA THR A 52 -1.77 0.11 19.84
C THR A 52 -1.12 -0.76 20.90
N GLY A 53 -0.48 -0.18 21.89
CA GLY A 53 -0.02 -0.94 23.06
C GLY A 53 -1.13 -1.67 23.81
N ALA A 54 -2.40 -1.26 23.65
CA ALA A 54 -3.59 -1.87 24.27
C ALA A 54 -4.30 -2.90 23.35
N GLY A 55 -3.76 -3.19 22.15
CA GLY A 55 -4.34 -4.12 21.17
C GLY A 55 -4.90 -3.43 19.94
N LEU A 56 -5.73 -4.15 19.17
CA LEU A 56 -6.31 -3.61 17.94
C LEU A 56 -7.47 -2.67 18.22
N GLU A 57 -7.53 -1.61 17.43
CA GLU A 57 -8.60 -0.61 17.43
C GLU A 57 -9.02 -0.30 16.00
N LEU A 58 -10.32 -0.35 15.72
CA LEU A 58 -10.91 0.13 14.49
C LEU A 58 -11.28 1.59 14.66
N ARG A 59 -10.92 2.43 13.69
CA ARG A 59 -11.20 3.87 13.63
C ARG A 59 -11.87 4.24 12.33
N SER A 60 -12.93 5.00 12.43
CA SER A 60 -13.67 5.59 11.32
C SER A 60 -14.31 6.89 11.79
N ALA A 61 -14.89 7.69 10.89
CA ALA A 61 -15.57 8.93 11.24
C ALA A 61 -16.52 8.74 12.43
N GLY A 62 -16.20 9.35 13.58
CA GLY A 62 -16.99 9.27 14.81
C GLY A 62 -17.04 7.91 15.52
N LEU A 63 -16.31 6.90 15.05
CA LEU A 63 -16.28 5.56 15.64
C LEU A 63 -14.88 5.14 16.05
N ARG A 64 -14.70 4.75 17.32
CA ARG A 64 -13.53 4.03 17.80
C ARG A 64 -13.97 2.76 18.51
N ARG A 65 -13.52 1.63 18.01
CA ARG A 65 -13.89 0.31 18.56
C ARG A 65 -12.65 -0.50 18.87
N ARG A 66 -12.53 -0.95 20.13
CA ARG A 66 -11.52 -1.94 20.52
C ARG A 66 -11.89 -3.33 20.02
N LEU A 67 -10.94 -4.01 19.38
CA LEU A 67 -11.07 -5.36 18.85
C LEU A 67 -10.30 -6.33 19.77
N ARG A 68 -10.92 -6.66 20.91
CA ARG A 68 -10.27 -7.48 21.94
C ARG A 68 -10.08 -8.93 21.49
N GLY A 69 -8.92 -9.51 21.81
CA GLY A 69 -8.60 -10.91 21.48
C GLY A 69 -8.11 -11.14 20.05
N TRP A 70 -7.94 -10.05 19.27
CA TRP A 70 -7.45 -10.10 17.92
C TRP A 70 -6.05 -9.50 17.83
N ALA A 71 -5.21 -10.06 16.94
CA ALA A 71 -3.80 -9.68 16.79
C ALA A 71 -3.48 -9.09 15.42
N GLU A 72 -4.28 -9.40 14.40
CA GLU A 72 -4.10 -8.89 13.03
C GLU A 72 -5.43 -8.64 12.34
N ALA A 73 -5.40 -7.73 11.38
CA ALA A 73 -6.54 -7.35 10.58
C ALA A 73 -6.23 -7.42 9.08
N LEU A 74 -7.25 -7.74 8.29
CA LEU A 74 -7.28 -7.58 6.85
C LEU A 74 -8.59 -6.84 6.52
N PRO A 75 -8.56 -5.51 6.52
CA PRO A 75 -9.72 -4.69 6.22
C PRO A 75 -10.00 -4.62 4.72
N SER A 76 -11.27 -4.45 4.36
CA SER A 76 -11.70 -4.12 3.01
C SER A 76 -13.03 -3.37 3.04
N GLU A 77 -13.50 -2.93 1.89
CA GLU A 77 -14.78 -2.21 1.76
C GLU A 77 -16.01 -3.13 1.91
N THR A 78 -15.82 -4.42 1.90
CA THR A 78 -16.93 -5.38 2.06
C THR A 78 -16.93 -6.04 3.43
N HIS A 79 -15.76 -6.46 3.91
CA HIS A 79 -15.61 -7.21 5.15
C HIS A 79 -14.34 -6.83 5.91
N LEU A 80 -14.36 -7.06 7.20
CA LEU A 80 -13.18 -7.05 8.07
C LEU A 80 -12.85 -8.48 8.47
N VAL A 81 -11.67 -8.97 8.09
CA VAL A 81 -11.13 -10.24 8.58
C VAL A 81 -10.17 -9.97 9.72
N LEU A 82 -10.37 -10.66 10.83
CA LEU A 82 -9.51 -10.59 12.01
C LEU A 82 -8.91 -11.97 12.30
N ARG A 83 -7.64 -11.97 12.71
CA ARG A 83 -6.94 -13.17 13.20
C ARG A 83 -6.53 -13.00 14.66
N GLY A 84 -6.86 -13.98 15.46
CA GLY A 84 -6.40 -14.16 16.83
C GLY A 84 -5.67 -15.49 17.02
N THR A 85 -5.42 -15.87 18.26
CA THR A 85 -4.71 -17.12 18.60
C THR A 85 -5.51 -18.39 18.27
N ALA A 86 -6.85 -18.32 18.39
CA ALA A 86 -7.73 -19.47 18.18
C ALA A 86 -8.25 -19.61 16.75
N GLY A 87 -8.13 -18.57 15.91
CA GLY A 87 -8.71 -18.62 14.57
C GLY A 87 -8.73 -17.30 13.83
N ALA A 88 -9.27 -17.35 12.62
CA ALA A 88 -9.58 -16.19 11.80
C ALA A 88 -11.10 -16.12 11.58
N ARG A 89 -11.65 -14.90 11.56
CA ARG A 89 -13.07 -14.66 11.36
C ARG A 89 -13.29 -13.43 10.49
N ALA A 90 -14.40 -13.43 9.75
CA ALA A 90 -14.80 -12.31 8.89
C ALA A 90 -16.17 -11.77 9.30
N TRP A 91 -16.31 -10.45 9.27
CA TRP A 91 -17.59 -9.74 9.48
C TRP A 91 -17.85 -8.79 8.31
N PRO A 92 -19.11 -8.63 7.88
CA PRO A 92 -19.46 -7.56 6.97
C PRO A 92 -19.01 -6.19 7.51
N ARG A 93 -18.56 -5.31 6.65
CA ARG A 93 -18.12 -3.95 7.02
C ARG A 93 -19.21 -3.21 7.82
N ALA A 94 -20.46 -3.31 7.41
CA ALA A 94 -21.58 -2.66 8.11
C ALA A 94 -21.69 -3.11 9.59
N VAL A 95 -21.41 -4.39 9.89
CA VAL A 95 -21.34 -4.92 11.26
C VAL A 95 -20.10 -4.42 12.00
N ALA A 96 -18.95 -4.39 11.31
CA ALA A 96 -17.71 -3.92 11.90
C ALA A 96 -17.76 -2.43 12.26
N LEU A 97 -18.42 -1.62 11.46
CA LEU A 97 -18.62 -0.17 11.66
C LEU A 97 -19.90 0.19 12.43
N GLY A 98 -20.77 -0.77 12.73
CA GLY A 98 -21.98 -0.54 13.52
C GLY A 98 -21.69 -0.24 14.99
N ALA A 99 -22.59 0.42 15.71
CA ALA A 99 -22.44 0.72 17.14
C ALA A 99 -22.56 -0.52 18.04
N ALA A 100 -23.31 -1.55 17.62
CA ALA A 100 -23.50 -2.78 18.37
C ALA A 100 -22.22 -3.64 18.43
N PRO A 101 -22.03 -4.50 19.44
CA PRO A 101 -20.93 -5.45 19.46
C PRO A 101 -20.85 -6.30 18.19
N LEU A 102 -19.66 -6.79 17.84
CA LEU A 102 -19.50 -7.74 16.75
C LEU A 102 -20.35 -8.98 17.03
N GLY A 103 -21.41 -9.17 16.26
CA GLY A 103 -22.28 -10.34 16.34
C GLY A 103 -21.59 -11.61 15.78
N PRO A 104 -22.37 -12.64 15.40
CA PRO A 104 -21.79 -13.83 14.78
C PRO A 104 -21.05 -13.45 13.48
N PRO A 105 -19.89 -14.08 13.22
CA PRO A 105 -19.13 -13.81 12.00
C PRO A 105 -19.83 -14.43 10.78
N ALA A 106 -19.66 -13.80 9.61
CA ALA A 106 -20.06 -14.37 8.33
C ALA A 106 -19.22 -15.59 7.94
N TRP A 107 -18.00 -15.67 8.45
CA TRP A 107 -17.09 -16.78 8.24
C TRP A 107 -16.16 -16.94 9.44
N SER A 108 -15.82 -18.20 9.75
CA SER A 108 -14.84 -18.52 10.77
C SER A 108 -14.01 -19.75 10.38
N ARG A 109 -12.73 -19.73 10.76
CA ARG A 109 -11.80 -20.83 10.59
C ARG A 109 -10.98 -20.99 11.86
N ALA A 110 -11.06 -22.16 12.49
CA ALA A 110 -10.15 -22.53 13.56
C ALA A 110 -8.74 -22.70 13.00
N LEU A 111 -7.73 -22.24 13.74
CA LEU A 111 -6.33 -22.42 13.38
C LEU A 111 -5.72 -23.47 14.30
N PRO A 112 -4.91 -24.41 13.76
CA PRO A 112 -4.16 -25.32 14.60
C PRO A 112 -3.15 -24.56 15.45
N PRO A 113 -2.69 -25.13 16.58
CA PRO A 113 -1.57 -24.58 17.31
C PRO A 113 -0.40 -24.37 16.35
N GLY A 114 0.05 -23.13 16.23
CA GLY A 114 1.04 -22.73 15.23
C GLY A 114 2.33 -22.21 15.88
N PRO A 115 3.28 -21.79 15.06
CA PRO A 115 4.52 -21.20 15.56
C PRO A 115 4.25 -19.96 16.40
N ARG A 116 5.18 -19.63 17.32
CA ARG A 116 5.07 -18.42 18.17
C ARG A 116 4.88 -17.12 17.37
N ARG A 117 5.37 -17.10 16.12
CA ARG A 117 5.19 -15.98 15.17
C ARG A 117 4.63 -16.54 13.87
N PRO A 118 3.33 -16.59 13.71
CA PRO A 118 2.72 -17.00 12.45
C PRO A 118 3.02 -15.98 11.35
N PRO A 119 3.04 -16.40 10.06
CA PRO A 119 3.19 -15.45 8.95
C PRO A 119 2.06 -14.42 9.00
N PRO A 120 2.31 -13.16 8.55
CA PRO A 120 1.29 -12.12 8.61
C PRO A 120 0.09 -12.45 7.70
N LEU A 121 -1.10 -11.92 8.07
CA LEU A 121 -2.24 -11.94 7.16
C LEU A 121 -1.85 -11.30 5.80
N PRO A 122 -2.40 -11.83 4.72
CA PRO A 122 -3.50 -12.80 4.64
C PRO A 122 -3.08 -14.28 4.75
N LEU A 123 -1.80 -14.62 4.92
CA LEU A 123 -1.38 -16.02 5.05
C LEU A 123 -2.02 -16.70 6.27
N LEU A 124 -2.55 -17.90 6.01
CA LEU A 124 -3.11 -18.82 6.99
C LEU A 124 -2.57 -20.23 6.72
N PRO A 125 -2.58 -21.13 7.71
CA PRO A 125 -2.20 -22.53 7.48
C PRO A 125 -2.98 -23.17 6.32
N GLY A 126 -2.23 -23.63 5.32
CA GLY A 126 -2.77 -24.28 4.12
C GLY A 126 -3.27 -23.35 3.02
N GLY A 127 -3.18 -22.02 3.20
CA GLY A 127 -3.66 -21.09 2.20
C GLY A 127 -3.62 -19.62 2.68
N PHE A 128 -4.60 -18.84 2.28
CA PHE A 128 -4.69 -17.44 2.65
C PHE A 128 -6.14 -16.97 2.83
N ALA A 129 -6.31 -15.96 3.68
CA ALA A 129 -7.58 -15.28 3.86
C ALA A 129 -7.85 -14.33 2.69
N ARG A 130 -9.12 -14.21 2.31
CA ARG A 130 -9.63 -13.21 1.38
C ARG A 130 -10.61 -12.29 2.10
N PRO A 131 -10.64 -11.01 1.78
CA PRO A 131 -11.59 -10.08 2.39
C PRO A 131 -13.02 -10.22 1.82
N GLN A 132 -13.24 -11.16 0.91
CA GLN A 132 -14.53 -11.45 0.27
C GLN A 132 -14.74 -12.96 0.17
N PRO A 133 -15.98 -13.45 0.10
CA PRO A 133 -16.25 -14.87 -0.16
C PRO A 133 -15.46 -15.37 -1.39
N PRO A 134 -14.87 -16.56 -1.29
CA PRO A 134 -15.02 -17.58 -0.27
C PRO A 134 -14.15 -17.41 1.00
N PHE A 135 -13.67 -16.24 1.37
CA PHE A 135 -12.85 -15.86 2.54
C PHE A 135 -11.56 -16.66 2.77
N PHE A 136 -11.41 -17.82 2.18
CA PHE A 136 -10.21 -18.65 2.24
C PHE A 136 -9.96 -19.30 0.87
N SER A 137 -8.71 -19.23 0.45
CA SER A 137 -8.22 -19.91 -0.75
C SER A 137 -7.02 -20.79 -0.39
N PRO A 138 -7.01 -22.07 -0.80
CA PRO A 138 -5.87 -22.92 -0.58
C PRO A 138 -4.67 -22.49 -1.43
N LEU A 139 -3.46 -22.70 -0.91
CA LEU A 139 -2.23 -22.59 -1.69
C LEU A 139 -1.78 -23.97 -2.13
N PRO A 140 -1.31 -24.16 -3.38
CA PRO A 140 -0.71 -25.39 -3.83
C PRO A 140 0.49 -25.76 -2.97
N ARG A 141 0.70 -27.08 -2.73
CA ARG A 141 1.77 -27.58 -1.85
C ARG A 141 3.18 -27.16 -2.25
N GLY A 142 3.41 -26.79 -3.52
CA GLY A 142 4.70 -26.33 -4.04
C GLY A 142 5.02 -24.86 -3.71
N VAL A 143 4.03 -24.05 -3.31
CA VAL A 143 4.22 -22.62 -3.02
C VAL A 143 4.41 -22.41 -1.53
N ARG A 144 5.67 -22.18 -1.13
CA ARG A 144 6.03 -21.85 0.26
C ARG A 144 6.16 -20.35 0.44
N ALA A 145 5.03 -19.67 0.59
CA ALA A 145 5.01 -18.23 0.77
C ALA A 145 5.39 -17.84 2.21
N ARG A 146 6.30 -16.87 2.35
CA ARG A 146 6.60 -16.18 3.61
C ARG A 146 5.78 -14.90 3.78
N ARG A 147 5.33 -14.30 2.67
CA ARG A 147 4.46 -13.12 2.61
C ARG A 147 3.52 -13.27 1.42
N LEU A 148 2.32 -12.74 1.56
CA LEU A 148 1.33 -12.65 0.51
C LEU A 148 0.65 -11.30 0.60
N VAL A 149 0.42 -10.66 -0.54
CA VAL A 149 -0.27 -9.39 -0.64
C VAL A 149 -1.39 -9.49 -1.67
N LEU A 150 -2.47 -8.78 -1.41
CA LEU A 150 -3.66 -8.76 -2.25
C LEU A 150 -3.75 -7.40 -2.93
N GLY A 151 -3.77 -7.39 -4.25
CA GLY A 151 -4.23 -6.27 -5.05
C GLY A 151 -5.75 -6.31 -5.21
N HIS A 152 -6.28 -5.45 -6.08
CA HIS A 152 -7.72 -5.41 -6.29
C HIS A 152 -8.24 -6.69 -6.95
N GLU A 153 -7.53 -7.21 -7.96
CA GLU A 153 -7.92 -8.42 -8.71
C GLU A 153 -6.81 -9.48 -8.77
N HIS A 154 -5.66 -9.24 -8.17
CA HIS A 154 -4.51 -10.12 -8.25
C HIS A 154 -3.85 -10.36 -6.90
N VAL A 155 -3.00 -11.34 -6.85
CA VAL A 155 -2.27 -11.77 -5.66
C VAL A 155 -0.80 -11.92 -6.00
N LEU A 156 0.07 -11.41 -5.12
CA LEU A 156 1.50 -11.70 -5.15
C LEU A 156 1.89 -12.50 -3.92
N ALA A 157 2.69 -13.52 -4.10
CA ALA A 157 3.30 -14.26 -3.01
C ALA A 157 4.82 -14.22 -3.10
N LEU A 158 5.46 -13.90 -1.99
CA LEU A 158 6.90 -13.94 -1.81
C LEU A 158 7.28 -15.27 -1.18
N GLY A 159 8.02 -16.06 -1.90
CA GLY A 159 8.52 -17.37 -1.47
C GLY A 159 9.65 -17.27 -0.44
N ALA A 160 9.99 -18.40 0.16
CA ALA A 160 10.98 -18.48 1.22
C ALA A 160 12.41 -18.11 0.75
N ARG A 161 12.73 -18.31 -0.53
CA ARG A 161 14.03 -17.97 -1.14
C ARG A 161 14.01 -16.67 -1.95
N GLY A 162 12.93 -15.87 -1.83
CA GLY A 162 12.78 -14.62 -2.55
C GLY A 162 12.14 -14.74 -3.93
N GLU A 163 11.56 -15.89 -4.28
CA GLU A 163 10.80 -16.07 -5.52
C GLU A 163 9.49 -15.29 -5.44
N VAL A 164 9.05 -14.69 -6.55
CA VAL A 164 7.76 -14.02 -6.64
C VAL A 164 6.82 -14.83 -7.50
N TYR A 165 5.64 -15.10 -6.97
CA TYR A 165 4.53 -15.75 -7.67
C TYR A 165 3.40 -14.75 -7.81
N ALA A 166 2.73 -14.76 -8.98
CA ALA A 166 1.58 -13.92 -9.26
C ALA A 166 0.45 -14.72 -9.89
N TRP A 167 -0.81 -14.37 -9.54
CA TRP A 167 -2.02 -14.94 -10.12
C TRP A 167 -3.22 -14.04 -9.89
N GLY A 168 -4.34 -14.35 -10.52
CA GLY A 168 -5.57 -13.55 -10.51
C GLY A 168 -5.78 -12.82 -11.82
N GLY A 169 -6.37 -11.63 -11.79
CA GLY A 169 -6.60 -10.80 -12.96
C GLY A 169 -5.31 -10.31 -13.60
N GLY A 170 -5.20 -10.41 -14.93
CA GLY A 170 -3.99 -10.08 -15.69
C GLY A 170 -4.15 -8.96 -16.71
N ARG A 171 -5.38 -8.48 -16.95
CA ARG A 171 -5.72 -7.57 -18.07
C ARG A 171 -4.94 -6.26 -18.15
N HIS A 172 -4.29 -5.87 -17.06
CA HIS A 172 -3.46 -4.65 -17.00
C HIS A 172 -1.97 -4.98 -16.83
N GLY A 173 -1.55 -6.22 -17.13
CA GLY A 173 -0.17 -6.65 -16.99
C GLY A 173 0.32 -6.81 -15.54
N GLN A 174 -0.58 -6.68 -14.55
CA GLN A 174 -0.24 -6.67 -13.12
C GLN A 174 0.32 -7.98 -12.58
N LEU A 175 0.27 -9.07 -13.37
CA LEU A 175 0.88 -10.35 -13.03
C LEU A 175 2.37 -10.42 -13.35
N GLY A 176 2.88 -9.59 -14.27
CA GLY A 176 4.30 -9.57 -14.62
C GLY A 176 4.78 -10.75 -15.49
N HIS A 177 3.86 -11.47 -16.13
CA HIS A 177 4.17 -12.62 -16.98
C HIS A 177 4.42 -12.30 -18.45
N GLY A 178 4.37 -11.01 -18.83
CA GLY A 178 4.52 -10.54 -20.21
C GLY A 178 3.25 -10.66 -21.04
N THR A 179 2.14 -11.09 -20.45
CA THR A 179 0.83 -11.24 -21.09
C THR A 179 -0.22 -10.42 -20.34
N LEU A 180 -1.40 -10.25 -20.96
CA LEU A 180 -2.56 -9.63 -20.32
C LEU A 180 -3.62 -10.67 -19.91
N GLU A 181 -3.23 -11.91 -19.85
CA GLU A 181 -4.10 -13.01 -19.46
C GLU A 181 -4.16 -13.19 -17.96
N SER A 182 -5.30 -13.67 -17.47
CA SER A 182 -5.51 -14.00 -16.07
C SER A 182 -4.99 -15.40 -15.76
N GLU A 183 -4.43 -15.57 -14.57
CA GLU A 183 -3.90 -16.85 -14.09
C GLU A 183 -4.73 -17.35 -12.90
N LEU A 184 -5.22 -18.58 -12.97
CA LEU A 184 -6.03 -19.17 -11.90
C LEU A 184 -5.18 -19.74 -10.76
N GLN A 185 -3.91 -20.04 -11.02
CA GLN A 185 -2.98 -20.67 -10.08
C GLN A 185 -1.72 -19.82 -9.92
N PRO A 186 -1.06 -19.88 -8.76
CA PRO A 186 0.22 -19.22 -8.57
C PRO A 186 1.23 -19.62 -9.65
N ARG A 187 1.70 -18.65 -10.41
CA ARG A 187 2.74 -18.80 -11.44
C ARG A 187 3.96 -17.97 -11.06
N LEU A 188 5.15 -18.54 -11.24
CA LEU A 188 6.41 -17.82 -11.00
C LEU A 188 6.53 -16.62 -11.96
N VAL A 189 6.92 -15.48 -11.44
CA VAL A 189 7.28 -14.32 -12.26
C VAL A 189 8.70 -14.54 -12.77
N GLU A 190 8.81 -15.17 -13.93
CA GLU A 190 10.09 -15.65 -14.48
C GLU A 190 11.09 -14.52 -14.75
N ALA A 191 10.61 -13.32 -15.09
CA ALA A 191 11.45 -12.15 -15.28
C ALA A 191 12.22 -11.72 -14.01
N LEU A 192 11.79 -12.17 -12.83
CA LEU A 192 12.48 -11.96 -11.55
C LEU A 192 13.24 -13.20 -11.07
N ALA A 193 13.25 -14.28 -11.88
CA ALA A 193 13.96 -15.52 -11.51
C ALA A 193 15.46 -15.27 -11.39
N GLY A 194 16.07 -15.77 -10.32
CA GLY A 194 17.50 -15.56 -10.04
C GLY A 194 17.81 -14.28 -9.25
N VAL A 195 16.84 -13.37 -9.07
CA VAL A 195 16.98 -12.20 -8.19
C VAL A 195 16.19 -12.48 -6.91
N ALA A 196 16.88 -12.50 -5.76
CA ALA A 196 16.22 -12.72 -4.49
C ALA A 196 15.45 -11.46 -4.07
N MET A 197 14.11 -11.57 -4.02
CA MET A 197 13.26 -10.49 -3.55
C MET A 197 13.03 -10.58 -2.05
N ARG A 198 13.02 -9.40 -1.38
CA ARG A 198 12.75 -9.27 0.05
C ARG A 198 11.37 -8.75 0.37
N ALA A 199 10.76 -8.00 -0.56
CA ALA A 199 9.43 -7.41 -0.39
C ALA A 199 8.63 -7.45 -1.69
N VAL A 200 7.30 -7.53 -1.54
CA VAL A 200 6.31 -7.38 -2.61
C VAL A 200 5.19 -6.47 -2.15
N ALA A 201 4.63 -5.71 -3.07
CA ALA A 201 3.44 -4.88 -2.86
C ALA A 201 2.49 -5.01 -4.06
N ALA A 202 1.19 -4.99 -3.80
CA ALA A 202 0.14 -5.04 -4.80
C ALA A 202 -0.84 -3.89 -4.56
N GLY A 203 -1.09 -3.11 -5.60
CA GLY A 203 -2.03 -2.00 -5.58
C GLY A 203 -3.36 -2.33 -6.26
N GLY A 204 -4.02 -1.33 -6.83
CA GLY A 204 -5.24 -1.56 -7.60
C GLY A 204 -4.98 -2.54 -8.75
N TRP A 205 -4.17 -2.13 -9.71
CA TRP A 205 -3.81 -2.91 -10.91
C TRP A 205 -2.32 -2.78 -11.25
N HIS A 206 -1.48 -2.55 -10.26
CA HIS A 206 -0.03 -2.53 -10.42
C HIS A 206 0.64 -3.27 -9.28
N SER A 207 1.88 -3.62 -9.48
CA SER A 207 2.67 -4.48 -8.62
C SER A 207 4.08 -3.94 -8.48
N ALA A 208 4.68 -4.21 -7.34
CA ALA A 208 6.05 -3.85 -7.05
C ALA A 208 6.79 -4.96 -6.31
N SER A 209 8.09 -5.03 -6.50
CA SER A 209 8.99 -5.91 -5.75
C SER A 209 10.31 -5.21 -5.47
N VAL A 210 10.89 -5.48 -4.31
CA VAL A 210 12.20 -4.94 -3.91
C VAL A 210 13.16 -6.11 -3.74
N SER A 211 14.35 -6.03 -4.37
CA SER A 211 15.42 -7.02 -4.23
C SER A 211 16.10 -6.93 -2.85
N GLU A 212 16.86 -7.94 -2.48
CA GLU A 212 17.72 -7.89 -1.27
C GLU A 212 18.78 -6.78 -1.39
N ALA A 213 19.21 -6.42 -2.61
CA ALA A 213 20.12 -5.30 -2.86
C ALA A 213 19.45 -3.93 -2.67
N GLY A 214 18.13 -3.84 -2.82
CA GLY A 214 17.39 -2.59 -2.72
C GLY A 214 16.87 -2.06 -4.06
N ASP A 215 16.99 -2.85 -5.13
CA ASP A 215 16.44 -2.49 -6.43
C ASP A 215 14.92 -2.57 -6.42
N LEU A 216 14.26 -1.63 -7.06
CA LEU A 216 12.81 -1.58 -7.19
C LEU A 216 12.37 -2.01 -8.58
N TYR A 217 11.48 -2.99 -8.64
CA TYR A 217 10.83 -3.44 -9.87
C TYR A 217 9.35 -3.11 -9.83
N MET A 218 8.83 -2.53 -10.93
CA MET A 218 7.44 -2.11 -11.08
C MET A 218 6.83 -2.70 -12.34
N TRP A 219 5.53 -3.07 -12.28
CA TRP A 219 4.77 -3.55 -13.44
C TRP A 219 3.27 -3.40 -13.25
N GLY A 220 2.52 -3.53 -14.33
CA GLY A 220 1.07 -3.40 -14.36
C GLY A 220 0.59 -2.14 -15.06
N TRP A 221 -0.49 -1.56 -14.58
CA TRP A 221 -1.16 -0.39 -15.12
C TRP A 221 -0.47 0.91 -14.73
N ASN A 222 -0.38 1.87 -15.68
CA ASN A 222 0.36 3.13 -15.51
C ASN A 222 -0.39 4.40 -15.96
N GLU A 223 -1.70 4.35 -16.13
CA GLU A 223 -2.43 5.52 -16.63
C GLU A 223 -2.27 6.76 -15.73
N SER A 224 -2.13 6.56 -14.43
CA SER A 224 -1.92 7.65 -13.46
C SER A 224 -0.45 7.85 -13.07
N GLY A 225 0.49 7.28 -13.82
CA GLY A 225 1.93 7.38 -13.51
C GLY A 225 2.38 6.50 -12.33
N GLN A 226 1.55 5.56 -11.84
CA GLN A 226 1.83 4.77 -10.64
C GLN A 226 3.02 3.81 -10.77
N LEU A 227 3.55 3.59 -11.97
CA LEU A 227 4.79 2.84 -12.22
C LEU A 227 6.04 3.72 -12.27
N ALA A 228 5.90 5.05 -12.15
CA ALA A 228 6.96 6.02 -12.40
C ALA A 228 7.52 5.94 -13.84
N LEU A 229 6.66 5.64 -14.79
CA LEU A 229 6.93 5.66 -16.22
C LEU A 229 6.08 6.76 -16.87
N PRO A 230 6.53 7.36 -18.00
CA PRO A 230 5.80 8.44 -18.66
C PRO A 230 4.33 8.06 -18.93
N SER A 231 3.40 8.87 -18.45
CA SER A 231 1.96 8.67 -18.61
C SER A 231 1.36 9.69 -19.57
N LYS A 232 0.65 9.20 -20.59
CA LYS A 232 -0.02 10.06 -21.56
C LYS A 232 -1.10 10.92 -20.89
N ALA A 233 -1.90 10.34 -20.01
CA ALA A 233 -2.96 11.06 -19.31
C ALA A 233 -2.42 12.23 -18.45
N LEU A 234 -1.27 12.04 -17.79
CA LEU A 234 -0.64 13.12 -17.03
C LEU A 234 0.02 14.18 -17.93
N ALA A 235 0.55 13.80 -19.10
CA ALA A 235 1.05 14.76 -20.07
C ALA A 235 -0.09 15.64 -20.63
N GLU A 236 -1.23 15.05 -20.95
CA GLU A 236 -2.45 15.77 -21.38
C GLU A 236 -3.01 16.68 -20.28
N GLU A 237 -3.02 16.23 -19.02
CA GLU A 237 -3.44 17.04 -17.87
C GLU A 237 -2.54 18.27 -17.69
N ARG A 238 -1.23 18.12 -17.75
CA ARG A 238 -0.25 19.22 -17.67
C ARG A 238 -0.46 20.26 -18.78
N ALA A 239 -0.65 19.79 -20.01
CA ALA A 239 -0.88 20.68 -21.15
C ALA A 239 -2.17 21.52 -21.00
N GLN A 240 -3.23 20.94 -20.41
CA GLN A 240 -4.48 21.66 -20.14
C GLN A 240 -4.32 22.69 -19.02
N ASP A 241 -3.55 22.38 -17.97
CA ASP A 241 -3.28 23.31 -16.87
C ASP A 241 -2.49 24.54 -17.34
N GLU A 242 -1.54 24.35 -18.26
CA GLU A 242 -0.76 25.44 -18.88
C GLU A 242 -1.64 26.38 -19.74
N ASP A 243 -2.58 25.83 -20.51
CA ASP A 243 -3.47 26.60 -21.40
C ASP A 243 -4.51 27.43 -20.61
N THR A 244 -4.90 26.99 -19.43
CA THR A 244 -5.89 27.67 -18.58
C THR A 244 -5.31 28.76 -17.68
N GLY A 245 -3.99 28.98 -17.69
CA GLY A 245 -3.33 30.01 -16.87
C GLY A 245 -3.41 29.76 -15.34
N ALA A 246 -3.75 28.55 -14.92
CA ALA A 246 -3.84 28.16 -13.51
C ALA A 246 -2.45 28.02 -12.81
N GLY A 247 -1.39 28.55 -13.43
CA GLY A 247 0.01 28.31 -13.10
C GLY A 247 0.66 29.17 -12.05
N GLU A 248 -0.07 29.87 -11.17
CA GLU A 248 0.54 30.62 -10.05
C GLU A 248 0.60 29.86 -8.71
N ALA A 249 0.16 28.61 -8.66
CA ALA A 249 0.44 27.78 -7.49
C ALA A 249 1.92 27.35 -7.53
N GLU A 250 2.63 27.55 -6.41
CA GLU A 250 4.04 27.16 -6.21
C GLU A 250 4.32 25.78 -6.82
N VAL A 251 5.03 25.79 -7.96
CA VAL A 251 5.24 24.57 -8.77
C VAL A 251 6.13 23.63 -7.98
N THR A 252 5.60 22.49 -7.59
CA THR A 252 6.40 21.48 -6.90
C THR A 252 7.49 20.94 -7.82
N PRO A 253 8.69 20.60 -7.31
CA PRO A 253 9.81 20.12 -8.12
C PRO A 253 9.51 18.90 -9.01
N CYS A 254 8.43 18.19 -8.71
CA CYS A 254 7.93 17.09 -9.53
C CYS A 254 7.35 17.54 -10.88
N ARG A 255 6.95 18.80 -11.01
CA ARG A 255 6.37 19.37 -12.24
C ARG A 255 7.41 20.06 -13.15
N GLU A 256 8.56 20.46 -12.62
CA GLU A 256 9.54 21.33 -13.31
C GLU A 256 10.36 20.68 -14.43
N LEU A 257 10.32 19.35 -14.59
CA LEU A 257 11.07 18.73 -15.69
C LEU A 257 10.16 18.56 -16.90
N PRO A 258 10.48 19.20 -18.04
CA PRO A 258 9.72 19.01 -19.28
C PRO A 258 9.67 17.52 -19.63
N ALA A 259 8.52 17.07 -20.11
CA ALA A 259 8.45 15.76 -20.76
C ALA A 259 9.49 15.79 -21.89
N ALA A 260 10.35 14.78 -21.99
CA ALA A 260 11.23 14.67 -23.14
C ALA A 260 10.34 14.68 -24.39
N GLU A 261 10.63 15.54 -25.38
CA GLU A 261 9.82 15.70 -26.60
C GLU A 261 9.63 14.37 -27.36
N ASP A 262 10.46 13.36 -27.08
CA ASP A 262 10.41 12.00 -27.64
C ASP A 262 10.00 10.93 -26.62
N ALA A 263 9.33 11.27 -25.50
CA ALA A 263 8.98 10.29 -24.49
C ALA A 263 7.92 9.30 -25.00
N THR A 264 8.26 8.02 -25.05
CA THR A 264 7.29 6.96 -25.32
C THR A 264 6.41 6.76 -24.08
N PHE A 265 5.12 7.04 -24.21
CA PHE A 265 4.16 6.82 -23.14
C PHE A 265 3.91 5.32 -22.92
N VAL A 266 3.85 4.92 -21.64
CA VAL A 266 3.59 3.55 -21.22
C VAL A 266 2.28 3.50 -20.43
N SER A 267 1.25 2.86 -20.99
CA SER A 267 -0.03 2.65 -20.28
C SER A 267 -0.04 1.33 -19.49
N ILE A 268 0.66 0.31 -19.98
CA ILE A 268 0.78 -1.00 -19.37
C ILE A 268 2.21 -1.50 -19.51
N GLN A 269 2.77 -1.94 -18.41
CA GLN A 269 4.07 -2.62 -18.35
C GLN A 269 3.84 -4.06 -17.91
N ALA A 270 3.83 -5.01 -18.85
CA ALA A 270 3.47 -6.39 -18.57
C ALA A 270 4.61 -7.24 -17.97
N PHE A 271 5.84 -6.77 -18.00
CA PHE A 271 7.00 -7.37 -17.33
C PHE A 271 7.50 -6.48 -16.20
N PRO A 272 8.06 -7.03 -15.12
CA PRO A 272 8.79 -6.25 -14.14
C PRO A 272 9.88 -5.39 -14.79
N ALA A 273 9.79 -4.08 -14.63
CA ALA A 273 10.78 -3.12 -15.07
C ALA A 273 11.55 -2.58 -13.87
N LEU A 274 12.86 -2.58 -13.96
CA LEU A 274 13.74 -1.94 -12.98
C LEU A 274 13.50 -0.44 -13.02
N LEU A 275 13.28 0.16 -11.87
CA LEU A 275 13.11 1.60 -11.71
C LEU A 275 14.33 2.21 -11.05
N ASP A 276 15.01 3.09 -11.78
CA ASP A 276 16.12 3.87 -11.27
C ASP A 276 15.60 5.03 -10.41
N LEU A 277 16.04 5.06 -9.17
CA LEU A 277 15.72 6.16 -8.27
C LEU A 277 16.76 7.29 -8.39
N PRO A 278 16.36 8.53 -8.14
CA PRO A 278 17.32 9.64 -8.07
C PRO A 278 18.45 9.31 -7.09
N GLN A 279 19.70 9.59 -7.47
CA GLN A 279 20.92 9.37 -6.68
C GLN A 279 21.16 7.90 -6.29
N GLU A 280 20.70 6.94 -7.10
CA GLU A 280 20.93 5.49 -6.89
C GLU A 280 20.52 5.02 -5.50
N ARG A 281 19.41 5.55 -4.95
CA ARG A 281 18.92 5.23 -3.60
C ARG A 281 18.42 3.80 -3.53
N GLU A 282 18.86 3.07 -2.50
CA GLU A 282 18.38 1.71 -2.22
C GLU A 282 17.03 1.74 -1.46
N VAL A 283 16.06 1.00 -1.98
CA VAL A 283 14.73 0.90 -1.38
C VAL A 283 14.76 -0.04 -0.17
N SER A 284 14.18 0.39 0.94
CA SER A 284 13.98 -0.44 2.14
C SER A 284 12.55 -1.01 2.22
N GLY A 285 11.54 -0.32 1.74
CA GLY A 285 10.15 -0.74 1.78
C GLY A 285 9.34 -0.13 0.64
N VAL A 286 8.31 -0.85 0.19
CA VAL A 286 7.39 -0.42 -0.85
C VAL A 286 5.96 -0.72 -0.45
N SER A 287 5.05 0.18 -0.80
CA SER A 287 3.61 0.00 -0.65
C SER A 287 2.87 0.61 -1.84
N CYS A 288 1.81 -0.06 -2.29
CA CYS A 288 0.99 0.36 -3.41
C CYS A 288 -0.43 0.66 -2.93
N GLY A 289 -0.96 1.82 -3.31
CA GLY A 289 -2.37 2.17 -3.15
C GLY A 289 -3.20 1.79 -4.38
N SER A 290 -4.40 2.37 -4.54
CA SER A 290 -5.22 2.09 -5.73
C SER A 290 -4.53 2.53 -7.01
N ARG A 291 -3.96 3.75 -7.03
CA ARG A 291 -3.33 4.37 -8.21
C ARG A 291 -2.07 5.16 -7.86
N HIS A 292 -1.45 4.87 -6.72
CA HIS A 292 -0.21 5.52 -6.31
C HIS A 292 0.74 4.51 -5.67
N THR A 293 2.00 4.89 -5.60
CA THR A 293 3.07 4.08 -5.02
C THR A 293 3.87 4.94 -4.04
N ALA A 294 4.30 4.34 -2.96
CA ALA A 294 5.18 4.95 -1.99
C ALA A 294 6.32 4.01 -1.60
N ILE A 295 7.51 4.54 -1.45
CA ILE A 295 8.68 3.80 -1.00
C ILE A 295 9.41 4.52 0.12
N VAL A 296 10.06 3.75 0.95
CA VAL A 296 11.06 4.23 1.91
C VAL A 296 12.42 3.72 1.49
N THR A 297 13.42 4.60 1.50
CA THR A 297 14.82 4.22 1.23
C THR A 297 15.51 3.71 2.49
N ARG A 298 16.69 3.11 2.36
CA ARG A 298 17.54 2.75 3.50
C ARG A 298 18.00 3.99 4.28
N GLY A 299 18.08 5.14 3.61
CA GLY A 299 18.38 6.43 4.23
C GLY A 299 17.24 6.99 5.09
N GLY A 300 16.02 6.46 4.94
CA GLY A 300 14.83 6.93 5.63
C GLY A 300 14.11 8.07 4.89
N GLU A 301 14.40 8.27 3.60
CA GLU A 301 13.65 9.19 2.75
C GLU A 301 12.36 8.50 2.25
N LEU A 302 11.29 9.28 2.14
CA LEU A 302 10.02 8.88 1.55
C LEU A 302 9.91 9.43 0.14
N TYR A 303 9.62 8.56 -0.84
CA TYR A 303 9.26 8.95 -2.20
C TYR A 303 7.86 8.44 -2.53
N THR A 304 7.10 9.25 -3.26
CA THR A 304 5.73 8.93 -3.68
C THR A 304 5.51 9.37 -5.13
N TRP A 305 4.61 8.68 -5.83
CA TRP A 305 4.19 9.01 -7.18
C TRP A 305 2.87 8.33 -7.55
N GLY A 306 2.32 8.67 -8.71
CA GLY A 306 1.03 8.22 -9.19
C GLY A 306 -0.04 9.28 -9.05
N TRP A 307 -1.27 8.86 -8.85
CA TRP A 307 -2.43 9.73 -8.69
C TRP A 307 -2.42 10.45 -7.34
N GLY A 308 -2.58 11.79 -7.35
CA GLY A 308 -2.38 12.64 -6.18
C GLY A 308 -3.58 13.51 -5.76
N LYS A 309 -4.74 13.37 -6.42
CA LYS A 309 -5.87 14.32 -6.28
C LYS A 309 -6.47 14.47 -4.87
N TYR A 310 -6.13 13.59 -3.95
CA TYR A 310 -6.49 13.71 -2.53
C TYR A 310 -5.32 14.15 -1.63
N GLY A 311 -4.19 14.58 -2.22
CA GLY A 311 -2.99 14.94 -1.47
C GLY A 311 -2.23 13.74 -0.88
N GLN A 312 -2.56 12.50 -1.28
CA GLN A 312 -1.93 11.27 -0.75
C GLN A 312 -0.46 11.11 -1.12
N LEU A 313 0.06 11.90 -2.06
CA LEU A 313 1.48 11.92 -2.39
C LEU A 313 2.31 12.72 -1.39
N GLY A 314 1.67 13.63 -0.62
CA GLY A 314 2.33 14.38 0.44
C GLY A 314 3.26 15.50 -0.05
N HIS A 315 3.08 16.00 -1.28
CA HIS A 315 3.90 17.07 -1.86
C HIS A 315 3.41 18.48 -1.52
N GLY A 316 2.31 18.60 -0.76
CA GLY A 316 1.70 19.87 -0.40
C GLY A 316 0.69 20.38 -1.43
N ASP A 317 0.39 19.59 -2.44
CA ASP A 317 -0.61 19.86 -3.48
C ASP A 317 -1.49 18.62 -3.76
N ASN A 318 -2.39 18.73 -4.73
CA ASN A 318 -3.22 17.64 -5.24
C ASN A 318 -2.80 17.22 -6.67
N GLY A 319 -1.54 17.44 -7.02
CA GLY A 319 -0.98 17.06 -8.31
C GLY A 319 -0.67 15.57 -8.39
N SER A 320 -0.85 14.99 -9.57
CA SER A 320 -0.38 13.64 -9.88
C SER A 320 1.03 13.69 -10.48
N CYS A 321 1.81 12.62 -10.29
CA CYS A 321 3.21 12.57 -10.72
C CYS A 321 3.57 11.18 -11.28
N ASP A 322 4.27 11.15 -12.43
CA ASP A 322 4.74 9.92 -13.10
C ASP A 322 6.25 9.68 -12.93
N ARG A 323 6.81 10.15 -11.84
CA ARG A 323 8.23 9.92 -11.46
C ARG A 323 8.38 9.88 -9.94
N PRO A 324 9.41 9.22 -9.40
CA PRO A 324 9.65 9.21 -7.96
C PRO A 324 9.96 10.62 -7.45
N CYS A 325 9.13 11.13 -6.56
CA CYS A 325 9.33 12.44 -5.93
C CYS A 325 9.49 12.30 -4.43
N GLN A 326 10.53 12.93 -3.90
CA GLN A 326 10.78 12.95 -2.46
C GLN A 326 9.75 13.80 -1.74
N VAL A 327 9.21 13.28 -0.64
CA VAL A 327 8.31 14.02 0.24
C VAL A 327 9.15 14.93 1.16
N ARG A 328 9.35 16.17 0.72
CA ARG A 328 10.22 17.15 1.38
C ARG A 328 9.78 17.52 2.80
N TYR A 329 8.51 17.35 3.13
CA TYR A 329 8.01 17.60 4.48
C TYR A 329 8.81 16.84 5.55
N LEU A 330 9.15 15.57 5.30
CA LEU A 330 9.90 14.78 6.27
C LEU A 330 11.29 15.36 6.52
N GLU A 331 11.97 15.78 5.47
CA GLU A 331 13.30 16.40 5.54
C GLU A 331 13.23 17.74 6.29
N ALA A 332 12.26 18.59 5.96
CA ALA A 332 12.07 19.90 6.59
C ALA A 332 11.79 19.80 8.11
N GLU A 333 11.09 18.74 8.54
CA GLU A 333 10.76 18.48 9.94
C GLU A 333 11.81 17.61 10.66
N GLY A 334 12.92 17.25 10.00
CA GLY A 334 13.94 16.38 10.59
C GLY A 334 13.44 14.97 10.91
N LEU A 335 12.50 14.44 10.12
CA LEU A 335 11.89 13.14 10.32
C LEU A 335 12.51 12.09 9.39
N ARG A 336 12.63 10.86 9.87
CA ARG A 336 13.04 9.71 9.06
C ARG A 336 11.91 8.70 8.94
N ALA A 337 11.56 8.31 7.72
CA ALA A 337 10.62 7.24 7.47
C ALA A 337 11.23 5.87 7.81
N GLU A 338 10.49 5.04 8.52
CA GLU A 338 10.82 3.62 8.79
C GLU A 338 9.94 2.67 7.98
N GLU A 339 8.66 2.99 7.83
CA GLU A 339 7.67 2.13 7.20
C GLU A 339 6.63 2.98 6.48
N VAL A 340 6.17 2.50 5.35
CA VAL A 340 5.06 3.11 4.61
C VAL A 340 3.98 2.07 4.33
N VAL A 341 2.72 2.48 4.50
CA VAL A 341 1.53 1.68 4.20
C VAL A 341 0.55 2.53 3.42
N CYS A 342 0.32 2.18 2.16
CA CYS A 342 -0.70 2.82 1.34
C CYS A 342 -2.08 2.20 1.62
N GLY A 343 -3.05 3.03 1.89
CA GLY A 343 -4.45 2.71 1.72
C GLY A 343 -4.89 2.96 0.27
N PRO A 344 -6.16 2.74 -0.07
CA PRO A 344 -6.65 3.01 -1.43
C PRO A 344 -6.35 4.44 -1.90
N TRP A 345 -6.53 5.44 -1.04
CA TRP A 345 -6.39 6.88 -1.35
C TRP A 345 -5.63 7.65 -0.27
N THR A 346 -4.80 6.96 0.49
CA THR A 346 -4.05 7.49 1.63
C THR A 346 -2.65 6.91 1.67
N THR A 347 -1.72 7.63 2.26
CA THR A 347 -0.37 7.14 2.56
C THR A 347 -0.08 7.34 4.04
N TYR A 348 0.11 6.25 4.76
CA TYR A 348 0.51 6.22 6.16
C TYR A 348 2.01 5.99 6.25
N VAL A 349 2.69 6.79 7.05
CA VAL A 349 4.13 6.72 7.22
C VAL A 349 4.48 6.67 8.71
N CYS A 350 5.20 5.64 9.10
CA CYS A 350 5.84 5.60 10.40
C CYS A 350 7.14 6.39 10.34
N VAL A 351 7.29 7.38 11.20
CA VAL A 351 8.46 8.24 11.26
C VAL A 351 9.13 8.20 12.62
N LEU A 352 10.45 8.38 12.60
CA LEU A 352 11.29 8.62 13.77
C LEU A 352 11.57 10.11 13.88
N GLU A 353 11.33 10.66 15.05
CA GLU A 353 11.82 11.98 15.48
C GLU A 353 13.27 11.79 15.99
N LEU A 354 14.24 12.41 15.32
CA LEU A 354 15.67 12.31 15.66
C LEU A 354 16.04 13.20 16.82
#